data_2c3a4fe85ce78d2a1514e7cbf1983190
#
_entry.id   2c3a4fe85ce78d2a1514e7cbf1983190
#
_cell.length_a   1.000
_cell.length_b   1.000
_cell.length_c   1.000
_cell.angle_alpha   90.00
_cell.angle_beta   90.00
_cell.angle_gamma   90.00
#
_symmetry.space_group_name_H-M   'P 1'
#
loop_
_entity.id
_entity.type
_entity.pdbx_description
1 polymer ?
#
loop_
_entity_poly.entity_id
_entity_poly.type
_entity_poly.pdbx_seq_one_letter_code
_entity_poly.pdbx_strand_id
1 'polypeptide(L)'
;MTGTIARKEILANLLSYKFYVVILLAAFLVATSFFIMTRDYKERLADYGLIRPKPGEPIAVNPPNPLSIFSKGLDEAMARSFEVGPTGITVRAGQKSGNTVFAFFPTPDFLYIVRVVLSLVALLFGFDQVSREKEGGTLRLILANPASRGTVLLGKWLGNFVSLAVPFLLVTALGIAVISLDPAVRFSADQVLRLALILVLTLIYIAFFLSLGILVSTLTRQASSSLVILLFIWALLVFVLPNLGTLVARQMVDVPSVRALSEKRQQVWTREVLLRIRGVGDWASHVKTISAENDALEADYRVKFDRLVALSKNINRVSPVASFIYAATEIAGTGIGEEGALKKEVVRYKNGLIDRTLASPDAGISDYPAFRYSYRPLDRVLAGGALFDAAWLAVCGILFFALSYFVFVRYDVR
;
A
#
# COMPACT_ATOMS: atom_id res chain seq x y z
N MET A 1 29.12 -25.38 7.16
CA MET A 1 28.19 -25.78 8.22
C MET A 1 26.82 -25.05 8.08
N THR A 2 26.72 -23.70 7.97
CA THR A 2 25.45 -23.01 7.79
C THR A 2 24.66 -23.53 6.59
N GLY A 3 25.30 -23.69 5.41
CA GLY A 3 24.66 -24.22 4.21
C GLY A 3 24.16 -25.66 4.34
N THR A 4 24.87 -26.51 5.10
CA THR A 4 24.42 -27.90 5.37
C THR A 4 23.16 -27.92 6.22
N ILE A 5 23.07 -27.05 7.23
CA ILE A 5 21.88 -26.91 8.08
C ILE A 5 20.72 -26.34 7.25
N ALA A 6 20.97 -25.28 6.47
CA ALA A 6 19.94 -24.70 5.61
C ALA A 6 19.39 -25.72 4.60
N ARG A 7 20.26 -26.53 3.96
CA ARG A 7 19.86 -27.61 3.05
C ARG A 7 18.97 -28.67 3.77
N LYS A 8 19.34 -29.03 5.01
CA LYS A 8 18.52 -29.95 5.82
C LYS A 8 17.14 -29.37 6.08
N GLU A 9 17.03 -28.09 6.46
CA GLU A 9 15.74 -27.44 6.71
C GLU A 9 14.90 -27.30 5.43
N ILE A 10 15.53 -26.98 4.29
CA ILE A 10 14.84 -26.94 2.98
C ILE A 10 14.28 -28.34 2.65
N LEU A 11 15.07 -29.40 2.80
CA LEU A 11 14.60 -30.76 2.53
C LEU A 11 13.49 -31.18 3.49
N ALA A 12 13.60 -30.86 4.78
CA ALA A 12 12.58 -31.14 5.78
C ALA A 12 11.25 -30.43 5.45
N ASN A 13 11.32 -29.16 5.00
CA ASN A 13 10.15 -28.41 4.55
C ASN A 13 9.54 -29.03 3.29
N LEU A 14 10.36 -29.33 2.26
CA LEU A 14 9.92 -29.95 1.01
C LEU A 14 9.25 -31.31 1.20
N LEU A 15 9.62 -32.06 2.24
CA LEU A 15 9.03 -33.36 2.56
C LEU A 15 7.80 -33.24 3.47
N SER A 16 7.43 -32.03 3.91
CA SER A 16 6.32 -31.82 4.84
C SER A 16 5.00 -31.54 4.10
N TYR A 17 3.91 -32.16 4.54
CA TYR A 17 2.56 -31.85 4.06
C TYR A 17 2.19 -30.37 4.23
N LYS A 18 2.63 -29.77 5.32
CA LYS A 18 2.45 -28.37 5.67
C LYS A 18 2.92 -27.45 4.54
N PHE A 19 4.07 -27.75 3.94
CA PHE A 19 4.66 -26.99 2.86
C PHE A 19 3.77 -26.98 1.60
N TYR A 20 3.31 -28.14 1.15
CA TYR A 20 2.48 -28.24 -0.04
C TYR A 20 1.13 -27.55 0.12
N VAL A 21 0.46 -27.75 1.25
CA VAL A 21 -0.84 -27.12 1.53
C VAL A 21 -0.71 -25.60 1.51
N VAL A 22 0.32 -25.08 2.17
CA VAL A 22 0.55 -23.63 2.26
C VAL A 22 0.89 -23.00 0.91
N ILE A 23 1.77 -23.65 0.14
CA ILE A 23 2.16 -23.14 -1.18
C ILE A 23 1.01 -23.21 -2.18
N LEU A 24 0.25 -24.33 -2.20
CA LEU A 24 -0.93 -24.43 -3.05
C LEU A 24 -1.97 -23.36 -2.71
N LEU A 25 -2.21 -23.14 -1.42
CA LEU A 25 -3.12 -22.09 -0.98
C LEU A 25 -2.62 -20.70 -1.42
N ALA A 26 -1.35 -20.39 -1.17
CA ALA A 26 -0.76 -19.12 -1.57
C ALA A 26 -0.80 -18.93 -3.10
N ALA A 27 -0.45 -19.97 -3.87
CA ALA A 27 -0.52 -19.95 -5.32
C ALA A 27 -1.93 -19.72 -5.84
N PHE A 28 -2.91 -20.41 -5.28
CA PHE A 28 -4.32 -20.23 -5.62
C PHE A 28 -4.80 -18.80 -5.33
N LEU A 29 -4.46 -18.25 -4.16
CA LEU A 29 -4.86 -16.89 -3.79
C LEU A 29 -4.19 -15.83 -4.68
N VAL A 30 -2.90 -15.97 -4.97
CA VAL A 30 -2.17 -15.06 -5.86
C VAL A 30 -2.75 -15.11 -7.28
N ALA A 31 -2.99 -16.31 -7.82
CA ALA A 31 -3.59 -16.46 -9.15
C ALA A 31 -5.00 -15.85 -9.22
N THR A 32 -5.82 -16.10 -8.20
CA THR A 32 -7.19 -15.54 -8.11
C THR A 32 -7.14 -14.02 -8.01
N SER A 33 -6.25 -13.47 -7.18
CA SER A 33 -6.05 -12.02 -7.07
C SER A 33 -5.65 -11.39 -8.39
N PHE A 34 -4.67 -11.96 -9.07
CA PHE A 34 -4.22 -11.45 -10.37
C PHE A 34 -5.32 -11.50 -11.42
N PHE A 35 -6.11 -12.57 -11.46
CA PHE A 35 -7.25 -12.68 -12.36
C PHE A 35 -8.30 -11.57 -12.08
N ILE A 36 -8.71 -11.41 -10.84
CA ILE A 36 -9.72 -10.41 -10.45
C ILE A 36 -9.20 -8.98 -10.67
N MET A 37 -7.97 -8.69 -10.25
CA MET A 37 -7.39 -7.36 -10.37
C MET A 37 -7.13 -6.96 -11.83
N THR A 38 -6.73 -7.90 -12.68
CA THR A 38 -6.56 -7.64 -14.12
C THR A 38 -7.90 -7.32 -14.77
N ARG A 39 -8.97 -8.01 -14.39
CA ARG A 39 -10.32 -7.72 -14.86
C ARG A 39 -10.78 -6.33 -14.41
N ASP A 40 -10.64 -6.01 -13.13
CA ASP A 40 -10.97 -4.69 -12.57
C ASP A 40 -10.18 -3.56 -13.27
N TYR A 41 -8.89 -3.77 -13.52
CA TYR A 41 -8.06 -2.84 -14.28
C TYR A 41 -8.59 -2.61 -15.70
N LYS A 42 -8.96 -3.67 -16.42
CA LYS A 42 -9.49 -3.60 -17.79
C LYS A 42 -10.83 -2.87 -17.85
N GLU A 43 -11.73 -3.11 -16.89
CA GLU A 43 -13.00 -2.41 -16.75
C GLU A 43 -12.75 -0.90 -16.55
N ARG A 44 -11.85 -0.51 -15.64
CA ARG A 44 -11.48 0.90 -15.42
C ARG A 44 -10.77 1.53 -16.63
N LEU A 45 -9.99 0.76 -17.37
CA LEU A 45 -9.34 1.25 -18.59
C LEU A 45 -10.35 1.49 -19.71
N ALA A 46 -11.36 0.65 -19.83
CA ALA A 46 -12.47 0.85 -20.76
C ALA A 46 -13.30 2.10 -20.39
N ASP A 47 -13.65 2.28 -19.12
CA ASP A 47 -14.34 3.48 -18.61
C ASP A 47 -13.52 4.75 -18.89
N TYR A 48 -12.20 4.72 -18.66
CA TYR A 48 -11.30 5.82 -19.01
C TYR A 48 -11.36 6.14 -20.51
N GLY A 49 -11.40 5.11 -21.37
CA GLY A 49 -11.53 5.27 -22.81
C GLY A 49 -12.80 6.02 -23.25
N LEU A 50 -13.90 5.85 -22.52
CA LEU A 50 -15.18 6.53 -22.77
C LEU A 50 -15.17 8.00 -22.29
N ILE A 51 -14.47 8.28 -21.19
CA ILE A 51 -14.49 9.59 -20.52
C ILE A 51 -13.22 10.41 -20.84
N ARG A 52 -12.33 9.88 -21.68
CA ARG A 52 -11.04 10.51 -21.99
C ARG A 52 -11.24 12.00 -22.33
N PRO A 53 -10.63 12.93 -21.57
CA PRO A 53 -10.84 14.35 -21.76
C PRO A 53 -10.31 14.80 -23.12
N LYS A 54 -11.10 15.64 -23.80
CA LYS A 54 -10.70 16.31 -25.04
C LYS A 54 -10.22 17.74 -24.74
N PRO A 55 -9.48 18.36 -25.64
CA PRO A 55 -9.16 19.78 -25.53
C PRO A 55 -10.45 20.59 -25.33
N GLY A 56 -10.42 21.53 -24.41
CA GLY A 56 -11.59 22.38 -24.09
C GLY A 56 -12.63 21.77 -23.17
N GLU A 57 -12.51 20.49 -22.81
CA GLU A 57 -13.41 19.90 -21.82
C GLU A 57 -12.90 20.16 -20.40
N PRO A 58 -13.71 20.71 -19.51
CA PRO A 58 -13.32 21.02 -18.14
C PRO A 58 -13.34 19.76 -17.25
N ILE A 59 -12.75 18.71 -17.73
CA ILE A 59 -12.72 17.39 -17.06
C ILE A 59 -11.26 16.95 -16.90
N ALA A 60 -10.88 16.61 -15.68
CA ALA A 60 -9.61 15.97 -15.38
C ALA A 60 -9.83 14.50 -15.02
N VAL A 61 -9.24 13.61 -15.76
CA VAL A 61 -9.29 12.16 -15.53
C VAL A 61 -7.90 11.59 -15.61
N ASN A 62 -7.57 10.71 -14.65
CA ASN A 62 -6.30 10.00 -14.64
C ASN A 62 -6.48 8.58 -15.20
N PRO A 63 -5.64 8.12 -16.14
CA PRO A 63 -5.68 6.74 -16.59
C PRO A 63 -5.34 5.79 -15.43
N PRO A 64 -5.98 4.60 -15.35
CA PRO A 64 -5.69 3.63 -14.31
C PRO A 64 -4.23 3.15 -14.42
N ASN A 65 -3.59 2.98 -13.26
CA ASN A 65 -2.20 2.52 -13.19
C ASN A 65 -2.13 0.99 -13.35
N PRO A 66 -1.32 0.42 -14.27
CA PRO A 66 -1.15 -1.03 -14.37
C PRO A 66 -0.63 -1.69 -13.08
N LEU A 67 0.17 -0.97 -12.26
CA LEU A 67 0.64 -1.48 -10.97
C LEU A 67 -0.48 -1.63 -9.93
N SER A 68 -1.67 -1.07 -10.17
CA SER A 68 -2.85 -1.30 -9.32
C SER A 68 -3.33 -2.75 -9.32
N ILE A 69 -2.92 -3.55 -10.30
CA ILE A 69 -3.15 -5.01 -10.32
C ILE A 69 -2.47 -5.68 -9.12
N PHE A 70 -1.31 -5.17 -8.71
CA PHE A 70 -0.54 -5.69 -7.58
C PHE A 70 -0.87 -4.97 -6.27
N SER A 71 -1.09 -3.68 -6.37
CA SER A 71 -1.36 -2.80 -5.23
C SER A 71 -2.47 -1.84 -5.60
N LYS A 72 -3.71 -2.19 -5.23
CA LYS A 72 -4.88 -1.34 -5.51
C LYS A 72 -4.76 0.01 -4.81
N GLY A 73 -4.38 0.01 -3.53
CA GLY A 73 -4.22 1.23 -2.74
C GLY A 73 -5.38 2.20 -2.92
N LEU A 74 -5.06 3.45 -3.31
CA LEU A 74 -6.01 4.53 -3.59
C LEU A 74 -6.30 4.71 -5.09
N ASP A 75 -5.86 3.79 -5.97
CA ASP A 75 -6.00 3.93 -7.43
C ASP A 75 -7.46 4.12 -7.88
N GLU A 76 -8.40 3.42 -7.24
CA GLU A 76 -9.83 3.61 -7.49
C GLU A 76 -10.31 5.04 -7.17
N ALA A 77 -9.74 5.68 -6.16
CA ALA A 77 -10.05 7.07 -5.83
C ALA A 77 -9.40 8.05 -6.80
N MET A 78 -8.20 7.71 -7.30
CA MET A 78 -7.46 8.53 -8.28
C MET A 78 -8.00 8.41 -9.70
N ALA A 79 -8.65 7.30 -10.05
CA ALA A 79 -9.26 7.08 -11.36
C ALA A 79 -10.63 7.77 -11.53
N ARG A 80 -11.09 8.54 -10.52
CA ARG A 80 -12.34 9.30 -10.63
C ARG A 80 -12.18 10.49 -11.57
N SER A 81 -13.25 10.86 -12.24
CA SER A 81 -13.29 12.09 -13.03
C SER A 81 -13.55 13.30 -12.11
N PHE A 82 -12.76 14.34 -12.34
CA PHE A 82 -12.90 15.63 -11.68
C PHE A 82 -13.49 16.62 -12.69
N GLU A 83 -14.69 17.08 -12.46
CA GLU A 83 -15.28 18.18 -13.21
C GLU A 83 -14.75 19.50 -12.64
N VAL A 84 -14.15 20.27 -13.52
CA VAL A 84 -13.45 21.49 -13.15
C VAL A 84 -14.29 22.68 -13.57
N GLY A 85 -14.73 23.49 -12.62
CA GLY A 85 -15.53 24.69 -12.90
C GLY A 85 -15.04 25.92 -12.16
N PRO A 86 -15.58 27.11 -12.50
CA PRO A 86 -15.23 28.35 -11.81
C PRO A 86 -15.51 28.30 -10.31
N THR A 87 -16.51 27.50 -9.93
CA THR A 87 -16.96 27.35 -8.54
C THR A 87 -16.17 26.32 -7.74
N GLY A 88 -15.26 25.58 -8.38
CA GLY A 88 -14.45 24.57 -7.72
C GLY A 88 -14.31 23.29 -8.54
N ILE A 89 -13.81 22.26 -7.86
CA ILE A 89 -13.63 20.91 -8.39
C ILE A 89 -14.74 20.03 -7.82
N THR A 90 -15.53 19.41 -8.70
CA THR A 90 -16.54 18.43 -8.32
C THR A 90 -16.04 17.04 -8.72
N VAL A 91 -16.01 16.12 -7.78
CA VAL A 91 -15.68 14.74 -8.07
C VAL A 91 -16.94 14.06 -8.62
N ARG A 92 -16.95 13.70 -9.89
CA ARG A 92 -17.94 12.77 -10.39
C ARG A 92 -17.64 11.40 -9.82
N ALA A 93 -18.58 10.86 -9.07
CA ALA A 93 -18.50 9.44 -8.72
C ALA A 93 -18.50 8.66 -10.04
N GLY A 94 -17.40 7.94 -10.31
CA GLY A 94 -17.39 6.97 -11.39
C GLY A 94 -18.60 6.07 -11.20
N GLN A 95 -19.33 5.75 -12.27
CA GLN A 95 -20.37 4.75 -12.17
C GLN A 95 -19.70 3.50 -11.57
N LYS A 96 -20.01 3.21 -10.32
CA LYS A 96 -19.74 1.87 -9.80
C LYS A 96 -20.63 0.94 -10.62
N SER A 97 -20.10 0.50 -11.75
CA SER A 97 -20.58 -0.71 -12.39
C SER A 97 -20.29 -1.83 -11.39
N GLY A 98 -21.09 -1.96 -10.37
CA GLY A 98 -20.73 -2.91 -9.37
C GLY A 98 -21.93 -3.34 -8.57
N ASN A 99 -22.14 -4.58 -8.62
CA ASN A 99 -22.93 -5.36 -7.71
C ASN A 99 -22.63 -4.86 -6.28
N THR A 100 -23.61 -4.30 -5.59
CA THR A 100 -23.51 -3.74 -4.22
C THR A 100 -22.88 -4.74 -3.24
N VAL A 101 -22.92 -6.03 -3.55
CA VAL A 101 -22.29 -7.10 -2.78
C VAL A 101 -20.76 -6.94 -2.68
N PHE A 102 -20.07 -6.46 -3.72
CA PHE A 102 -18.62 -6.22 -3.67
C PHE A 102 -18.21 -5.05 -2.77
N ALA A 103 -19.15 -4.19 -2.38
CA ALA A 103 -18.88 -3.15 -1.40
C ALA A 103 -18.66 -3.72 0.01
N PHE A 104 -19.24 -4.87 0.33
CA PHE A 104 -19.06 -5.56 1.62
C PHE A 104 -17.78 -6.41 1.65
N PHE A 105 -17.33 -6.90 0.52
CA PHE A 105 -16.15 -7.76 0.41
C PHE A 105 -15.11 -7.09 -0.49
N PRO A 106 -14.21 -6.26 0.09
CA PRO A 106 -13.14 -5.67 -0.69
C PRO A 106 -12.30 -6.77 -1.34
N THR A 107 -12.11 -6.68 -2.65
CA THR A 107 -11.33 -7.65 -3.41
C THR A 107 -9.89 -7.67 -2.89
N PRO A 108 -9.39 -8.84 -2.47
CA PRO A 108 -8.03 -8.95 -1.98
C PRO A 108 -7.05 -8.75 -3.14
N ASP A 109 -6.29 -7.67 -3.10
CA ASP A 109 -5.15 -7.46 -3.99
C ASP A 109 -3.93 -8.29 -3.54
N PHE A 110 -2.88 -8.29 -4.34
CA PHE A 110 -1.65 -9.01 -4.01
C PHE A 110 -1.03 -8.53 -2.69
N LEU A 111 -1.05 -7.22 -2.39
CA LEU A 111 -0.55 -6.71 -1.11
C LEU A 111 -1.35 -7.21 0.08
N TYR A 112 -2.66 -7.36 -0.07
CA TYR A 112 -3.50 -7.93 0.98
C TYR A 112 -3.12 -9.39 1.27
N ILE A 113 -2.88 -10.18 0.21
CA ILE A 113 -2.45 -11.58 0.36
C ILE A 113 -1.08 -11.65 1.04
N VAL A 114 -0.13 -10.82 0.63
CA VAL A 114 1.18 -10.73 1.28
C VAL A 114 1.04 -10.34 2.74
N ARG A 115 0.26 -9.29 3.02
CA ARG A 115 0.07 -8.76 4.37
C ARG A 115 -0.54 -9.77 5.33
N VAL A 116 -1.55 -10.51 4.89
CA VAL A 116 -2.34 -11.39 5.77
C VAL A 116 -1.86 -12.83 5.65
N VAL A 117 -1.85 -13.38 4.45
CA VAL A 117 -1.60 -14.82 4.27
C VAL A 117 -0.11 -15.13 4.36
N LEU A 118 0.73 -14.40 3.62
CA LEU A 118 2.16 -14.70 3.57
C LEU A 118 2.87 -14.41 4.90
N SER A 119 2.41 -13.40 5.64
CA SER A 119 2.92 -13.13 7.00
C SER A 119 2.58 -14.27 7.97
N LEU A 120 1.34 -14.77 7.92
CA LEU A 120 0.93 -15.93 8.74
C LEU A 120 1.73 -17.17 8.37
N VAL A 121 1.92 -17.41 7.07
CA VAL A 121 2.74 -18.50 6.57
C VAL A 121 4.18 -18.40 7.09
N ALA A 122 4.80 -17.22 7.03
CA ALA A 122 6.15 -17.01 7.54
C ALA A 122 6.25 -17.33 9.05
N LEU A 123 5.24 -16.95 9.84
CA LEU A 123 5.16 -17.34 11.24
C LEU A 123 5.02 -18.85 11.43
N LEU A 124 4.20 -19.52 10.60
CA LEU A 124 4.04 -20.98 10.65
C LEU A 124 5.30 -21.76 10.29
N PHE A 125 6.26 -21.15 9.62
CA PHE A 125 7.58 -21.73 9.38
C PHE A 125 8.58 -21.40 10.47
N GLY A 126 8.33 -20.37 11.28
CA GLY A 126 9.23 -19.92 12.35
C GLY A 126 8.89 -20.44 13.74
N PHE A 127 7.59 -20.73 14.05
CA PHE A 127 7.09 -20.91 15.41
C PHE A 127 7.67 -22.11 16.16
N ASP A 128 7.99 -23.20 15.46
CA ASP A 128 8.46 -24.46 16.05
C ASP A 128 9.97 -24.72 15.88
N GLN A 129 10.71 -23.80 15.26
CA GLN A 129 12.10 -24.02 14.87
C GLN A 129 13.07 -24.30 16.02
N VAL A 130 12.79 -23.77 17.20
CA VAL A 130 13.62 -23.98 18.40
C VAL A 130 12.77 -24.63 19.52
N SER A 131 11.52 -24.21 19.69
CA SER A 131 10.63 -24.72 20.74
C SER A 131 10.38 -26.23 20.62
N ARG A 132 10.19 -26.74 19.41
CA ARG A 132 10.01 -28.18 19.16
C ARG A 132 11.25 -29.01 19.53
N GLU A 133 12.44 -28.47 19.27
CA GLU A 133 13.70 -29.13 19.63
C GLU A 133 13.95 -29.13 21.14
N LYS A 134 13.47 -28.06 21.83
CA LYS A 134 13.48 -28.01 23.29
C LYS A 134 12.50 -29.05 23.88
N GLU A 135 11.28 -29.09 23.35
CA GLU A 135 10.22 -30.00 23.79
C GLU A 135 10.63 -31.47 23.60
N GLY A 136 11.25 -31.79 22.45
CA GLY A 136 11.73 -33.14 22.13
C GLY A 136 13.09 -33.50 22.72
N GLY A 137 13.76 -32.60 23.46
CA GLY A 137 15.09 -32.83 24.03
C GLY A 137 16.22 -32.92 23.00
N THR A 138 15.92 -32.77 21.70
CA THR A 138 16.90 -32.92 20.61
C THR A 138 17.86 -31.74 20.49
N LEU A 139 17.51 -30.58 21.08
CA LEU A 139 18.36 -29.39 21.08
C LEU A 139 19.75 -29.67 21.69
N ARG A 140 19.82 -30.50 22.75
CA ARG A 140 21.09 -30.91 23.38
C ARG A 140 21.99 -31.62 22.39
N LEU A 141 21.45 -32.54 21.59
CA LEU A 141 22.22 -33.29 20.58
C LEU A 141 22.73 -32.38 19.46
N ILE A 142 21.93 -31.39 19.04
CA ILE A 142 22.34 -30.43 18.02
C ILE A 142 23.47 -29.53 18.52
N LEU A 143 23.43 -29.09 19.77
CA LEU A 143 24.41 -28.21 20.38
C LEU A 143 25.69 -28.98 20.87
N ALA A 144 25.62 -30.30 20.96
CA ALA A 144 26.82 -31.14 21.21
C ALA A 144 27.74 -31.25 19.97
N ASN A 145 27.24 -30.93 18.78
CA ASN A 145 28.05 -30.87 17.56
C ASN A 145 28.95 -29.62 17.56
N PRO A 146 30.10 -29.62 16.85
CA PRO A 146 31.07 -28.51 16.81
C PRO A 146 30.56 -27.31 15.99
N ALA A 147 29.25 -27.12 15.86
CA ALA A 147 28.64 -25.98 15.21
C ALA A 147 28.35 -24.86 16.23
N SER A 148 28.75 -23.64 15.92
CA SER A 148 28.37 -22.50 16.78
C SER A 148 26.86 -22.31 16.81
N ARG A 149 26.32 -21.88 17.95
CA ARG A 149 24.86 -21.61 18.13
C ARG A 149 24.33 -20.65 17.07
N GLY A 150 25.11 -19.63 16.69
CA GLY A 150 24.75 -18.71 15.63
C GLY A 150 24.66 -19.36 14.25
N THR A 151 25.59 -20.28 13.94
CA THR A 151 25.56 -21.05 12.70
C THR A 151 24.30 -21.90 12.59
N VAL A 152 23.84 -22.49 13.70
CA VAL A 152 22.61 -23.29 13.76
C VAL A 152 21.39 -22.39 13.50
N LEU A 153 21.26 -21.28 14.23
CA LEU A 153 20.12 -20.38 14.11
C LEU A 153 20.03 -19.73 12.71
N LEU A 154 21.17 -19.27 12.18
CA LEU A 154 21.24 -18.69 10.85
C LEU A 154 20.92 -19.72 9.76
N GLY A 155 21.39 -20.96 9.91
CA GLY A 155 21.07 -22.05 8.98
C GLY A 155 19.59 -22.38 8.94
N LYS A 156 18.92 -22.40 10.10
CA LYS A 156 17.48 -22.58 10.21
C LYS A 156 16.72 -21.41 9.58
N TRP A 157 17.12 -20.18 9.89
CA TRP A 157 16.50 -18.99 9.31
C TRP A 157 16.61 -18.98 7.78
N LEU A 158 17.83 -19.19 7.23
CA LEU A 158 18.08 -19.24 5.78
C LEU A 158 17.29 -20.38 5.11
N GLY A 159 17.28 -21.57 5.70
CA GLY A 159 16.55 -22.72 5.16
C GLY A 159 15.05 -22.44 5.03
N ASN A 160 14.44 -21.90 6.07
CA ASN A 160 13.02 -21.55 6.07
C ASN A 160 12.72 -20.36 5.14
N PHE A 161 13.58 -19.34 5.13
CA PHE A 161 13.42 -18.19 4.25
C PHE A 161 13.45 -18.61 2.78
N VAL A 162 14.43 -19.41 2.36
CA VAL A 162 14.52 -19.90 0.98
C VAL A 162 13.33 -20.80 0.62
N SER A 163 12.90 -21.67 1.55
CA SER A 163 11.71 -22.52 1.34
C SER A 163 10.43 -21.73 1.07
N LEU A 164 10.31 -20.53 1.62
CA LEU A 164 9.15 -19.64 1.39
C LEU A 164 9.36 -18.72 0.19
N ALA A 165 10.52 -18.07 0.10
CA ALA A 165 10.80 -17.05 -0.89
C ALA A 165 10.83 -17.60 -2.32
N VAL A 166 11.45 -18.76 -2.52
CA VAL A 166 11.61 -19.31 -3.88
C VAL A 166 10.27 -19.70 -4.51
N PRO A 167 9.41 -20.52 -3.88
CA PRO A 167 8.11 -20.84 -4.46
C PRO A 167 7.21 -19.62 -4.63
N PHE A 168 7.23 -18.69 -3.66
CA PHE A 168 6.46 -17.45 -3.77
C PHE A 168 6.89 -16.62 -4.98
N LEU A 169 8.20 -16.42 -5.18
CA LEU A 169 8.72 -15.69 -6.34
C LEU A 169 8.38 -16.39 -7.66
N LEU A 170 8.47 -17.73 -7.71
CA LEU A 170 8.10 -18.49 -8.90
C LEU A 170 6.63 -18.33 -9.26
N VAL A 171 5.73 -18.46 -8.29
CA VAL A 171 4.29 -18.27 -8.50
C VAL A 171 3.99 -16.84 -8.95
N THR A 172 4.59 -15.85 -8.29
CA THR A 172 4.39 -14.44 -8.63
C THR A 172 4.95 -14.11 -10.01
N ALA A 173 6.15 -14.59 -10.35
CA ALA A 173 6.75 -14.40 -11.67
C ALA A 173 5.91 -15.03 -12.79
N LEU A 174 5.38 -16.24 -12.56
CA LEU A 174 4.46 -16.89 -13.51
C LEU A 174 3.18 -16.06 -13.69
N GLY A 175 2.60 -15.56 -12.60
CA GLY A 175 1.43 -14.69 -12.65
C GLY A 175 1.70 -13.40 -13.44
N ILE A 176 2.84 -12.73 -13.20
CA ILE A 176 3.27 -11.54 -13.95
C ILE A 176 3.43 -11.88 -15.43
N ALA A 177 4.05 -13.02 -15.76
CA ALA A 177 4.21 -13.44 -17.14
C ALA A 177 2.86 -13.63 -17.84
N VAL A 178 1.90 -14.28 -17.17
CA VAL A 178 0.53 -14.47 -17.71
C VAL A 178 -0.18 -13.13 -17.93
N ILE A 179 -0.10 -12.20 -16.97
CA ILE A 179 -0.71 -10.86 -17.11
C ILE A 179 -0.07 -10.08 -18.25
N SER A 180 1.24 -10.20 -18.45
CA SER A 180 1.98 -9.49 -19.50
C SER A 180 1.63 -9.98 -20.92
N LEU A 181 0.99 -11.14 -21.07
CA LEU A 181 0.45 -11.61 -22.34
C LEU A 181 -0.83 -10.88 -22.76
N ASP A 182 -1.50 -10.19 -21.84
CA ASP A 182 -2.72 -9.43 -22.16
C ASP A 182 -2.34 -8.11 -22.86
N PRO A 183 -2.81 -7.84 -24.08
CA PRO A 183 -2.49 -6.60 -24.80
C PRO A 183 -2.92 -5.32 -24.11
N ALA A 184 -3.90 -5.39 -23.20
CA ALA A 184 -4.39 -4.26 -22.43
C ALA A 184 -3.44 -3.86 -21.29
N VAL A 185 -2.54 -4.75 -20.86
CA VAL A 185 -1.61 -4.51 -19.77
C VAL A 185 -0.20 -4.33 -20.34
N ARG A 186 0.29 -3.11 -20.31
CA ARG A 186 1.64 -2.79 -20.77
C ARG A 186 2.43 -2.13 -19.64
N PHE A 187 3.52 -2.75 -19.25
CA PHE A 187 4.43 -2.21 -18.26
C PHE A 187 5.55 -1.40 -18.93
N SER A 188 5.75 -0.17 -18.48
CA SER A 188 6.94 0.60 -18.81
C SER A 188 8.16 0.09 -18.06
N ALA A 189 9.38 0.44 -18.49
CA ALA A 189 10.61 0.08 -17.77
C ALA A 189 10.62 0.57 -16.31
N ASP A 190 10.10 1.78 -16.04
CA ASP A 190 9.94 2.31 -14.67
C ASP A 190 8.98 1.44 -13.84
N GLN A 191 7.87 1.00 -14.43
CA GLN A 191 6.90 0.14 -13.74
C GLN A 191 7.46 -1.27 -13.45
N VAL A 192 8.26 -1.82 -14.33
CA VAL A 192 8.98 -3.10 -14.07
C VAL A 192 9.95 -2.95 -12.91
N LEU A 193 10.71 -1.85 -12.85
CA LEU A 193 11.61 -1.57 -11.73
C LEU A 193 10.84 -1.41 -10.42
N ARG A 194 9.72 -0.67 -10.42
CA ARG A 194 8.84 -0.52 -9.25
C ARG A 194 8.30 -1.88 -8.78
N LEU A 195 7.89 -2.73 -9.71
CA LEU A 195 7.43 -4.09 -9.39
C LEU A 195 8.53 -4.93 -8.74
N ALA A 196 9.76 -4.89 -9.29
CA ALA A 196 10.90 -5.56 -8.69
C ALA A 196 11.18 -5.06 -7.27
N LEU A 197 11.08 -3.75 -7.01
CA LEU A 197 11.22 -3.19 -5.66
C LEU A 197 10.11 -3.65 -4.70
N ILE A 198 8.87 -3.77 -5.17
CA ILE A 198 7.75 -4.31 -4.37
C ILE A 198 8.03 -5.78 -4.01
N LEU A 199 8.58 -6.58 -4.92
CA LEU A 199 8.97 -7.96 -4.63
C LEU A 199 10.11 -8.05 -3.61
N VAL A 200 11.13 -7.20 -3.73
CA VAL A 200 12.21 -7.11 -2.73
C VAL A 200 11.64 -6.71 -1.37
N LEU A 201 10.76 -5.71 -1.32
CA LEU A 201 10.09 -5.30 -0.09
C LEU A 201 9.25 -6.44 0.52
N THR A 202 8.60 -7.25 -0.32
CA THR A 202 7.86 -8.44 0.12
C THR A 202 8.79 -9.49 0.74
N LEU A 203 9.98 -9.69 0.17
CA LEU A 203 10.97 -10.60 0.77
C LEU A 203 11.47 -10.09 2.13
N ILE A 204 11.69 -8.79 2.29
CA ILE A 204 12.02 -8.17 3.58
C ILE A 204 10.88 -8.39 4.59
N TYR A 205 9.64 -8.29 4.14
CA TYR A 205 8.46 -8.52 4.97
C TYR A 205 8.34 -9.99 5.43
N ILE A 206 8.59 -10.95 4.56
CA ILE A 206 8.67 -12.38 4.91
C ILE A 206 9.80 -12.60 5.94
N ALA A 207 10.98 -12.02 5.71
CA ALA A 207 12.14 -12.11 6.59
C ALA A 207 11.83 -11.58 7.99
N PHE A 208 11.09 -10.45 8.08
CA PHE A 208 10.63 -9.87 9.34
C PHE A 208 9.75 -10.85 10.14
N PHE A 209 8.68 -11.40 9.53
CA PHE A 209 7.78 -12.32 10.23
C PHE A 209 8.45 -13.65 10.58
N LEU A 210 9.32 -14.15 9.73
CA LEU A 210 10.11 -15.34 10.03
C LEU A 210 11.05 -15.10 11.23
N SER A 211 11.70 -13.93 11.29
CA SER A 211 12.57 -13.55 12.43
C SER A 211 11.77 -13.44 13.72
N LEU A 212 10.55 -12.85 13.67
CA LEU A 212 9.62 -12.79 14.79
C LEU A 212 9.19 -14.20 15.23
N GLY A 213 8.89 -15.08 14.29
CA GLY A 213 8.54 -16.48 14.56
C GLY A 213 9.66 -17.22 15.31
N ILE A 214 10.88 -17.10 14.81
CA ILE A 214 12.06 -17.72 15.44
C ILE A 214 12.33 -17.10 16.82
N LEU A 215 12.17 -15.79 16.99
CA LEU A 215 12.34 -15.13 18.29
C LEU A 215 11.40 -15.73 19.33
N VAL A 216 10.11 -15.80 19.05
CA VAL A 216 9.14 -16.36 20.01
C VAL A 216 9.41 -17.85 20.24
N SER A 217 9.80 -18.61 19.20
CA SER A 217 10.21 -20.00 19.32
C SER A 217 11.44 -20.16 20.23
N THR A 218 12.37 -19.21 20.25
CA THR A 218 13.52 -19.25 21.18
C THR A 218 13.14 -18.90 22.61
N LEU A 219 12.10 -18.10 22.83
CA LEU A 219 11.63 -17.70 24.16
C LEU A 219 10.75 -18.77 24.82
N THR A 220 10.05 -19.59 24.04
CA THR A 220 9.12 -20.60 24.53
C THR A 220 9.77 -21.96 24.69
N ARG A 221 9.14 -22.84 25.51
CA ARG A 221 9.58 -24.23 25.70
C ARG A 221 8.76 -25.22 24.88
N GLN A 222 7.50 -24.87 24.57
CA GLN A 222 6.56 -25.71 23.84
C GLN A 222 6.16 -25.06 22.52
N ALA A 223 6.04 -25.83 21.46
CA ALA A 223 5.64 -25.35 20.16
C ALA A 223 4.21 -24.78 20.15
N SER A 224 3.28 -25.39 20.89
CA SER A 224 1.91 -24.90 21.04
C SER A 224 1.83 -23.51 21.66
N SER A 225 2.58 -23.26 22.73
CA SER A 225 2.65 -21.93 23.37
C SER A 225 3.24 -20.87 22.42
N SER A 226 4.28 -21.25 21.66
CA SER A 226 4.86 -20.38 20.63
C SER A 226 3.82 -19.95 19.59
N LEU A 227 3.04 -20.91 19.10
CA LEU A 227 2.00 -20.65 18.09
C LEU A 227 0.93 -19.69 18.60
N VAL A 228 0.39 -19.93 19.81
CA VAL A 228 -0.66 -19.08 20.39
C VAL A 228 -0.18 -17.64 20.60
N ILE A 229 1.03 -17.46 21.14
CA ILE A 229 1.63 -16.12 21.33
C ILE A 229 1.83 -15.44 19.99
N LEU A 230 2.34 -16.15 18.98
CA LEU A 230 2.58 -15.59 17.66
C LEU A 230 1.28 -15.20 16.94
N LEU A 231 0.23 -15.99 17.04
CA LEU A 231 -1.08 -15.64 16.47
C LEU A 231 -1.65 -14.38 17.12
N PHE A 232 -1.50 -14.22 18.44
CA PHE A 232 -1.92 -13.00 19.12
C PHE A 232 -1.12 -11.77 18.66
N ILE A 233 0.23 -11.88 18.61
CA ILE A 233 1.11 -10.80 18.14
C ILE A 233 0.80 -10.47 16.67
N TRP A 234 0.60 -11.49 15.83
CA TRP A 234 0.25 -11.32 14.43
C TRP A 234 -1.06 -10.56 14.25
N ALA A 235 -2.12 -10.97 14.97
CA ALA A 235 -3.41 -10.28 14.90
C ALA A 235 -3.29 -8.80 15.34
N LEU A 236 -2.51 -8.55 16.38
CA LEU A 236 -2.23 -7.20 16.85
C LEU A 236 -1.49 -6.37 15.79
N LEU A 237 -0.43 -6.92 15.20
CA LEU A 237 0.39 -6.22 14.20
C LEU A 237 -0.34 -5.97 12.89
N VAL A 238 -1.15 -6.95 12.43
CA VAL A 238 -1.78 -6.91 11.09
C VAL A 238 -3.10 -6.17 11.09
N PHE A 239 -3.91 -6.31 12.15
CA PHE A 239 -5.27 -5.77 12.17
C PHE A 239 -5.44 -4.59 13.14
N VAL A 240 -4.81 -4.60 14.30
CA VAL A 240 -5.06 -3.58 15.33
C VAL A 240 -4.18 -2.37 15.12
N LEU A 241 -2.86 -2.54 15.15
CA LEU A 241 -1.91 -1.42 15.12
C LEU A 241 -2.03 -0.52 13.89
N PRO A 242 -2.23 -1.03 12.65
CA PRO A 242 -2.36 -0.15 11.47
C PRO A 242 -3.59 0.76 11.50
N ASN A 243 -4.59 0.45 12.32
CA ASN A 243 -5.82 1.23 12.43
C ASN A 243 -5.80 2.22 13.61
N LEU A 244 -4.96 1.98 14.63
CA LEU A 244 -4.89 2.83 15.82
C LEU A 244 -4.45 4.25 15.51
N GLY A 245 -3.49 4.44 14.61
CA GLY A 245 -2.98 5.77 14.28
C GLY A 245 -4.03 6.71 13.73
N THR A 246 -4.96 6.20 12.94
CA THR A 246 -6.08 7.02 12.43
C THR A 246 -7.03 7.44 13.53
N LEU A 247 -7.32 6.53 14.48
CA LEU A 247 -8.20 6.83 15.60
C LEU A 247 -7.57 7.88 16.54
N VAL A 248 -6.30 7.71 16.88
CA VAL A 248 -5.58 8.65 17.75
C VAL A 248 -5.38 10.00 17.05
N ALA A 249 -4.99 10.01 15.79
CA ALA A 249 -4.76 11.26 15.06
C ALA A 249 -6.03 12.10 14.93
N ARG A 250 -7.21 11.50 14.76
CA ARG A 250 -8.50 12.21 14.74
C ARG A 250 -8.87 12.88 16.06
N GLN A 251 -8.35 12.41 17.17
CA GLN A 251 -8.57 13.07 18.48
C GLN A 251 -7.62 14.27 18.66
N MET A 252 -6.50 14.31 17.95
CA MET A 252 -5.48 15.35 18.09
C MET A 252 -5.59 16.45 17.02
N VAL A 253 -6.21 16.17 15.89
CA VAL A 253 -6.33 17.11 14.76
C VAL A 253 -7.79 17.22 14.37
N ASP A 254 -8.36 18.42 14.58
CA ASP A 254 -9.72 18.73 14.15
C ASP A 254 -9.71 19.09 12.66
N VAL A 255 -10.23 18.16 11.84
CA VAL A 255 -10.42 18.36 10.40
C VAL A 255 -11.91 18.51 10.14
N PRO A 256 -12.36 19.64 9.57
CA PRO A 256 -13.76 19.83 9.23
C PRO A 256 -14.29 18.71 8.34
N SER A 257 -15.56 18.38 8.48
CA SER A 257 -16.16 17.39 7.57
C SER A 257 -16.22 17.92 6.14
N VAL A 258 -16.18 17.02 5.15
CA VAL A 258 -16.36 17.38 3.73
C VAL A 258 -17.67 18.12 3.52
N ARG A 259 -18.72 17.78 4.29
CA ARG A 259 -20.00 18.47 4.27
C ARG A 259 -19.86 19.92 4.73
N ALA A 260 -19.19 20.18 5.85
CA ALA A 260 -18.96 21.54 6.34
C ALA A 260 -18.15 22.39 5.34
N LEU A 261 -17.19 21.77 4.63
CA LEU A 261 -16.46 22.44 3.55
C LEU A 261 -17.39 22.78 2.37
N SER A 262 -18.23 21.84 1.94
CA SER A 262 -19.18 22.07 0.85
C SER A 262 -20.24 23.13 1.20
N GLU A 263 -20.72 23.17 2.44
CA GLU A 263 -21.65 24.21 2.93
C GLU A 263 -21.00 25.60 2.88
N LYS A 264 -19.74 25.75 3.30
CA LYS A 264 -19.00 27.02 3.19
C LYS A 264 -18.84 27.45 1.73
N ARG A 265 -18.49 26.54 0.83
CA ARG A 265 -18.37 26.83 -0.61
C ARG A 265 -19.71 27.29 -1.20
N GLN A 266 -20.81 26.64 -0.80
CA GLN A 266 -22.14 27.02 -1.22
C GLN A 266 -22.53 28.42 -0.70
N GLN A 267 -22.15 28.78 0.51
CA GLN A 267 -22.35 30.12 1.06
C GLN A 267 -21.62 31.18 0.25
N VAL A 268 -20.34 30.94 -0.11
CA VAL A 268 -19.57 31.84 -0.98
C VAL A 268 -20.28 32.03 -2.33
N TRP A 269 -20.66 30.93 -2.96
CA TRP A 269 -21.39 30.95 -4.24
C TRP A 269 -22.67 31.75 -4.14
N THR A 270 -23.51 31.45 -3.16
CA THR A 270 -24.82 32.10 -2.98
C THR A 270 -24.67 33.61 -2.74
N ARG A 271 -23.67 34.00 -1.91
CA ARG A 271 -23.38 35.41 -1.64
C ARG A 271 -23.02 36.17 -2.93
N GLU A 272 -22.12 35.66 -3.71
CA GLU A 272 -21.64 36.30 -4.93
C GLU A 272 -22.71 36.36 -6.02
N VAL A 273 -23.55 35.33 -6.15
CA VAL A 273 -24.68 35.33 -7.07
C VAL A 273 -25.74 36.37 -6.65
N LEU A 274 -26.01 36.52 -5.37
CA LEU A 274 -26.92 37.54 -4.86
C LEU A 274 -26.40 38.96 -5.10
N LEU A 275 -25.12 39.21 -4.95
CA LEU A 275 -24.50 40.49 -5.26
C LEU A 275 -24.62 40.82 -6.73
N ARG A 276 -24.41 39.87 -7.62
CA ARG A 276 -24.61 40.00 -9.05
C ARG A 276 -26.07 40.35 -9.41
N ILE A 277 -27.03 39.64 -8.82
CA ILE A 277 -28.48 39.90 -9.06
C ILE A 277 -28.82 41.33 -8.62
N ARG A 278 -28.19 41.87 -7.60
CA ARG A 278 -28.34 43.25 -7.13
C ARG A 278 -27.61 44.30 -7.97
N GLY A 279 -26.92 43.86 -9.04
CA GLY A 279 -26.18 44.76 -9.94
C GLY A 279 -24.84 45.25 -9.38
N VAL A 280 -24.27 44.59 -8.39
CA VAL A 280 -22.96 44.93 -7.79
C VAL A 280 -21.87 44.15 -8.51
N GLY A 281 -21.02 44.86 -9.24
CA GLY A 281 -19.86 44.27 -9.93
C GLY A 281 -20.18 43.52 -11.23
N ASP A 282 -19.16 43.12 -11.95
CA ASP A 282 -19.22 42.32 -13.15
C ASP A 282 -19.06 40.81 -12.85
N TRP A 283 -19.50 39.94 -13.78
CA TRP A 283 -19.40 38.49 -13.57
C TRP A 283 -17.99 37.97 -13.42
N ALA A 284 -17.05 38.56 -14.13
CA ALA A 284 -15.67 38.13 -14.06
C ALA A 284 -15.05 38.37 -12.66
N SER A 285 -15.40 39.50 -12.01
CA SER A 285 -14.97 39.80 -10.64
C SER A 285 -15.56 38.81 -9.62
N HIS A 286 -16.85 38.46 -9.77
CA HIS A 286 -17.49 37.48 -8.90
C HIS A 286 -16.88 36.07 -9.06
N VAL A 287 -16.61 35.62 -10.30
CA VAL A 287 -15.93 34.33 -10.55
C VAL A 287 -14.56 34.32 -9.93
N LYS A 288 -13.80 35.40 -10.05
CA LYS A 288 -12.48 35.51 -9.44
C LYS A 288 -12.53 35.44 -7.91
N THR A 289 -13.49 36.13 -7.29
CA THR A 289 -13.71 36.10 -5.84
C THR A 289 -14.13 34.70 -5.38
N ILE A 290 -15.09 34.06 -6.05
CA ILE A 290 -15.52 32.69 -5.74
C ILE A 290 -14.35 31.72 -5.82
N SER A 291 -13.55 31.81 -6.90
CA SER A 291 -12.39 30.94 -7.06
C SER A 291 -11.36 31.13 -5.95
N ALA A 292 -11.00 32.39 -5.64
CA ALA A 292 -10.00 32.73 -4.63
C ALA A 292 -10.44 32.27 -3.23
N GLU A 293 -11.68 32.54 -2.85
CA GLU A 293 -12.18 32.11 -1.54
C GLU A 293 -12.31 30.59 -1.42
N ASN A 294 -12.78 29.92 -2.48
CA ASN A 294 -12.83 28.46 -2.50
C ASN A 294 -11.44 27.84 -2.43
N ASP A 295 -10.42 28.43 -3.08
CA ASP A 295 -9.05 27.98 -3.00
C ASP A 295 -8.46 28.18 -1.61
N ALA A 296 -8.78 29.27 -0.93
CA ALA A 296 -8.37 29.52 0.45
C ALA A 296 -9.02 28.51 1.42
N LEU A 297 -10.32 28.20 1.26
CA LEU A 297 -11.02 27.17 2.05
C LEU A 297 -10.41 25.79 1.83
N GLU A 298 -10.10 25.46 0.57
CA GLU A 298 -9.47 24.18 0.23
C GLU A 298 -8.03 24.10 0.78
N ALA A 299 -7.27 25.18 0.74
CA ALA A 299 -5.92 25.24 1.28
C ALA A 299 -5.91 25.01 2.80
N ASP A 300 -6.81 25.68 3.56
CA ASP A 300 -6.95 25.48 5.01
C ASP A 300 -7.35 24.03 5.34
N TYR A 301 -8.32 23.49 4.60
CA TYR A 301 -8.71 22.10 4.75
C TYR A 301 -7.55 21.14 4.49
N ARG A 302 -6.77 21.36 3.43
CA ARG A 302 -5.62 20.52 3.09
C ARG A 302 -4.53 20.54 4.15
N VAL A 303 -4.19 21.72 4.67
CA VAL A 303 -3.18 21.82 5.73
C VAL A 303 -3.57 20.96 6.93
N LYS A 304 -4.84 21.03 7.36
CA LYS A 304 -5.36 20.24 8.48
C LYS A 304 -5.40 18.75 8.14
N PHE A 305 -5.85 18.40 6.94
CA PHE A 305 -5.93 17.02 6.47
C PHE A 305 -4.53 16.39 6.32
N ASP A 306 -3.57 17.11 5.70
CA ASP A 306 -2.20 16.63 5.54
C ASP A 306 -1.52 16.43 6.91
N ARG A 307 -1.80 17.30 7.89
CA ARG A 307 -1.34 17.12 9.27
C ARG A 307 -1.94 15.88 9.92
N LEU A 308 -3.24 15.63 9.74
CA LEU A 308 -3.91 14.42 10.22
C LEU A 308 -3.28 13.17 9.62
N VAL A 309 -3.08 13.17 8.28
CA VAL A 309 -2.47 12.05 7.56
C VAL A 309 -1.03 11.80 8.01
N ALA A 310 -0.22 12.85 8.14
CA ALA A 310 1.17 12.73 8.59
C ALA A 310 1.24 12.17 10.02
N LEU A 311 0.41 12.65 10.93
CA LEU A 311 0.35 12.17 12.29
C LEU A 311 -0.11 10.70 12.35
N SER A 312 -1.19 10.37 11.64
CA SER A 312 -1.70 8.99 11.52
C SER A 312 -0.63 8.05 10.96
N LYS A 313 0.05 8.45 9.88
CA LYS A 313 1.14 7.68 9.27
C LYS A 313 2.29 7.45 10.25
N ASN A 314 2.71 8.48 10.99
CA ASN A 314 3.81 8.36 11.95
C ASN A 314 3.46 7.44 13.13
N ILE A 315 2.24 7.52 13.64
CA ILE A 315 1.78 6.61 14.72
C ILE A 315 1.70 5.18 14.19
N ASN A 316 1.13 4.97 12.99
CA ASN A 316 0.99 3.64 12.41
C ASN A 316 2.34 2.99 12.08
N ARG A 317 3.41 3.76 11.83
CA ARG A 317 4.77 3.26 11.60
C ARG A 317 5.37 2.47 12.75
N VAL A 318 4.78 2.55 13.95
CA VAL A 318 5.11 1.63 15.05
C VAL A 318 4.87 0.17 14.62
N SER A 319 3.89 -0.07 13.73
CA SER A 319 3.69 -1.37 13.10
C SER A 319 4.54 -1.51 11.83
N PRO A 320 5.47 -2.46 11.75
CA PRO A 320 6.20 -2.78 10.53
C PRO A 320 5.29 -3.17 9.35
N VAL A 321 4.09 -3.68 9.66
CA VAL A 321 3.06 -3.99 8.65
C VAL A 321 2.55 -2.72 7.97
N ALA A 322 2.32 -1.65 8.73
CA ALA A 322 1.91 -0.37 8.14
C ALA A 322 3.02 0.22 7.27
N SER A 323 4.29 0.13 7.70
CA SER A 323 5.43 0.57 6.91
C SER A 323 5.55 -0.21 5.59
N PHE A 324 5.32 -1.53 5.62
CA PHE A 324 5.23 -2.33 4.39
C PHE A 324 4.16 -1.81 3.43
N ILE A 325 2.94 -1.56 3.93
CA ILE A 325 1.82 -1.05 3.11
C ILE A 325 2.16 0.32 2.52
N TYR A 326 2.69 1.24 3.34
CA TYR A 326 3.05 2.58 2.89
C TYR A 326 4.15 2.55 1.82
N ALA A 327 5.23 1.80 2.04
CA ALA A 327 6.29 1.68 1.05
C ALA A 327 5.79 1.06 -0.25
N ALA A 328 5.03 -0.04 -0.18
CA ALA A 328 4.55 -0.76 -1.36
C ALA A 328 3.56 0.08 -2.18
N THR A 329 2.58 0.73 -1.54
CA THR A 329 1.60 1.58 -2.24
C THR A 329 2.25 2.84 -2.85
N GLU A 330 3.20 3.48 -2.16
CA GLU A 330 3.94 4.62 -2.70
C GLU A 330 4.78 4.20 -3.91
N ILE A 331 5.51 3.07 -3.83
CA ILE A 331 6.30 2.55 -4.96
C ILE A 331 5.40 2.18 -6.13
N ALA A 332 4.24 1.59 -5.88
CA ALA A 332 3.26 1.27 -6.91
C ALA A 332 2.63 2.52 -7.57
N GLY A 333 2.76 3.70 -6.96
CA GLY A 333 2.08 4.91 -7.42
C GLY A 333 0.57 4.89 -7.13
N THR A 334 0.16 4.16 -6.11
CA THR A 334 -1.23 4.04 -5.62
C THR A 334 -1.37 4.54 -4.18
N GLY A 335 -0.32 5.17 -3.64
CA GLY A 335 -0.24 5.64 -2.28
C GLY A 335 -0.85 7.04 -2.07
N ILE A 336 -0.89 7.45 -0.79
CA ILE A 336 -1.44 8.74 -0.35
C ILE A 336 -0.68 9.92 -0.98
N GLY A 337 0.64 9.78 -1.14
CA GLY A 337 1.47 10.82 -1.73
C GLY A 337 1.17 11.05 -3.21
N GLU A 338 0.82 10.00 -3.95
CA GLU A 338 0.43 10.09 -5.36
C GLU A 338 -0.95 10.74 -5.51
N GLU A 339 -1.91 10.34 -4.67
CA GLU A 339 -3.23 10.98 -4.62
C GLU A 339 -3.13 12.49 -4.32
N GLY A 340 -2.26 12.86 -3.38
CA GLY A 340 -2.00 14.27 -3.07
C GLY A 340 -1.38 15.03 -4.23
N ALA A 341 -0.47 14.41 -4.99
CA ALA A 341 0.14 15.01 -6.18
C ALA A 341 -0.90 15.20 -7.30
N LEU A 342 -1.73 14.19 -7.56
CA LEU A 342 -2.82 14.28 -8.54
C LEU A 342 -3.79 15.42 -8.19
N LYS A 343 -4.22 15.55 -6.95
CA LYS A 343 -5.13 16.63 -6.50
C LYS A 343 -4.50 18.01 -6.71
N LYS A 344 -3.20 18.17 -6.44
CA LYS A 344 -2.48 19.44 -6.71
C LYS A 344 -2.46 19.78 -8.19
N GLU A 345 -2.28 18.77 -9.05
CA GLU A 345 -2.26 18.96 -10.50
C GLU A 345 -3.63 19.33 -11.06
N VAL A 346 -4.71 18.71 -10.53
CA VAL A 346 -6.10 19.07 -10.88
C VAL A 346 -6.41 20.52 -10.50
N VAL A 347 -5.95 20.97 -9.32
CA VAL A 347 -6.12 22.40 -8.92
C VAL A 347 -5.34 23.33 -9.85
N ARG A 348 -4.10 22.98 -10.23
CA ARG A 348 -3.31 23.76 -11.18
C ARG A 348 -4.03 23.86 -12.54
N TYR A 349 -4.55 22.75 -13.02
CA TYR A 349 -5.34 22.69 -14.24
C TYR A 349 -6.57 23.61 -14.16
N LYS A 350 -7.32 23.57 -13.05
CA LYS A 350 -8.47 24.45 -12.79
C LYS A 350 -8.07 25.94 -12.88
N ASN A 351 -7.01 26.32 -12.17
CA ASN A 351 -6.59 27.73 -12.13
C ASN A 351 -6.18 28.22 -13.52
N GLY A 352 -5.42 27.43 -14.28
CA GLY A 352 -5.07 27.77 -15.66
C GLY A 352 -6.28 27.90 -16.59
N LEU A 353 -7.31 27.06 -16.40
CA LEU A 353 -8.56 27.14 -17.15
C LEU A 353 -9.32 28.46 -16.83
N ILE A 354 -9.42 28.83 -15.57
CA ILE A 354 -10.08 30.06 -15.12
C ILE A 354 -9.33 31.27 -15.63
N ASP A 355 -8.00 31.32 -15.47
CA ASP A 355 -7.19 32.45 -15.94
C ASP A 355 -7.35 32.70 -17.45
N ARG A 356 -7.40 31.62 -18.24
CA ARG A 356 -7.63 31.70 -19.68
C ARG A 356 -9.06 32.21 -20.01
N THR A 357 -10.06 31.69 -19.33
CA THR A 357 -11.46 32.13 -19.52
C THR A 357 -11.64 33.61 -19.20
N LEU A 358 -10.96 34.10 -18.16
CA LEU A 358 -11.01 35.51 -17.77
C LEU A 358 -10.20 36.43 -18.71
N ALA A 359 -9.07 35.94 -19.24
CA ALA A 359 -8.23 36.71 -20.16
C ALA A 359 -8.84 36.83 -21.57
N SER A 360 -9.62 35.87 -22.01
CA SER A 360 -10.19 35.82 -23.36
C SER A 360 -11.61 35.22 -23.31
N PRO A 361 -12.59 36.01 -22.86
CA PRO A 361 -13.99 35.54 -22.74
C PRO A 361 -14.60 35.05 -24.06
N ASP A 362 -14.20 35.70 -25.18
CA ASP A 362 -14.74 35.43 -26.52
C ASP A 362 -14.06 34.24 -27.21
N ALA A 363 -12.84 33.89 -26.81
CA ALA A 363 -12.08 32.79 -27.43
C ALA A 363 -12.57 31.38 -26.99
N GLY A 364 -13.41 31.31 -25.95
CA GLY A 364 -13.87 30.03 -25.39
C GLY A 364 -12.74 29.20 -24.78
N ILE A 365 -13.09 28.01 -24.32
CA ILE A 365 -12.15 27.04 -23.72
C ILE A 365 -11.74 25.92 -24.68
N SER A 366 -12.24 25.96 -25.95
CA SER A 366 -12.05 24.88 -26.94
C SER A 366 -10.59 24.51 -27.20
N ASP A 367 -9.68 25.47 -27.10
CA ASP A 367 -8.25 25.28 -27.37
C ASP A 367 -7.43 25.02 -26.11
N TYR A 368 -8.07 24.94 -24.93
CA TYR A 368 -7.34 24.63 -23.71
C TYR A 368 -6.88 23.16 -23.73
N PRO A 369 -5.62 22.87 -23.42
CA PRO A 369 -5.11 21.51 -23.52
C PRO A 369 -5.87 20.57 -22.57
N ALA A 370 -6.12 19.34 -23.03
CA ALA A 370 -6.70 18.29 -22.21
C ALA A 370 -5.81 17.99 -20.99
N PHE A 371 -6.45 17.68 -19.86
CA PHE A 371 -5.73 17.28 -18.65
C PHE A 371 -4.83 16.07 -18.91
N ARG A 372 -3.58 16.16 -18.44
CA ARG A 372 -2.62 15.06 -18.46
C ARG A 372 -1.92 14.98 -17.11
N TYR A 373 -1.94 13.80 -16.52
CA TYR A 373 -1.19 13.55 -15.29
C TYR A 373 0.01 12.67 -15.59
N SER A 374 1.14 13.01 -14.99
CA SER A 374 2.36 12.21 -15.00
C SER A 374 2.68 11.76 -13.60
N TYR A 375 2.81 10.44 -13.42
CA TYR A 375 3.15 9.85 -12.13
C TYR A 375 4.51 10.36 -11.63
N ARG A 376 4.63 10.50 -10.32
CA ARG A 376 5.89 10.96 -9.70
C ARG A 376 7.03 10.00 -10.05
N PRO A 377 8.21 10.52 -10.44
CA PRO A 377 9.37 9.69 -10.72
C PRO A 377 9.82 8.94 -9.45
N LEU A 378 10.41 7.74 -9.65
CA LEU A 378 10.72 6.81 -8.57
C LEU A 378 11.67 7.40 -7.51
N ASP A 379 12.65 8.22 -7.91
CA ASP A 379 13.58 8.90 -7.02
C ASP A 379 12.85 9.80 -6.00
N ARG A 380 11.86 10.57 -6.45
CA ARG A 380 11.01 11.39 -5.56
C ARG A 380 10.11 10.55 -4.65
N VAL A 381 9.63 9.42 -5.12
CA VAL A 381 8.82 8.49 -4.32
C VAL A 381 9.67 7.90 -3.20
N LEU A 382 10.89 7.44 -3.51
CA LEU A 382 11.81 6.89 -2.53
C LEU A 382 12.24 7.93 -1.50
N ALA A 383 12.61 9.14 -1.94
CA ALA A 383 12.95 10.27 -1.07
C ALA A 383 11.76 10.76 -0.23
N GLY A 384 10.53 10.59 -0.72
CA GLY A 384 9.26 10.97 -0.07
C GLY A 384 8.86 10.11 1.14
N GLY A 385 9.68 9.13 1.52
CA GLY A 385 9.48 8.31 2.71
C GLY A 385 9.33 6.81 2.46
N ALA A 386 9.16 6.36 1.21
CA ALA A 386 9.06 4.93 0.89
C ALA A 386 10.35 4.18 1.28
N LEU A 387 11.52 4.80 1.07
CA LEU A 387 12.80 4.22 1.49
C LEU A 387 12.91 4.13 3.02
N PHE A 388 12.43 5.15 3.75
CA PHE A 388 12.41 5.12 5.21
C PHE A 388 11.52 3.98 5.72
N ASP A 389 10.32 3.84 5.16
CA ASP A 389 9.37 2.79 5.55
C ASP A 389 9.93 1.39 5.26
N ALA A 390 10.62 1.20 4.12
CA ALA A 390 11.31 -0.05 3.78
C ALA A 390 12.50 -0.35 4.71
N ALA A 391 13.32 0.67 5.00
CA ALA A 391 14.46 0.53 5.92
C ALA A 391 13.99 0.21 7.35
N TRP A 392 12.92 0.86 7.84
CA TRP A 392 12.34 0.58 9.15
C TRP A 392 11.89 -0.88 9.27
N LEU A 393 11.20 -1.40 8.25
CA LEU A 393 10.80 -2.81 8.21
C LEU A 393 12.02 -3.75 8.28
N ALA A 394 13.10 -3.45 7.51
CA ALA A 394 14.32 -4.23 7.51
C ALA A 394 15.02 -4.20 8.88
N VAL A 395 15.12 -3.02 9.49
CA VAL A 395 15.72 -2.84 10.84
C VAL A 395 14.93 -3.64 11.89
N CYS A 396 13.61 -3.62 11.86
CA CYS A 396 12.80 -4.44 12.75
C CYS A 396 13.07 -5.95 12.57
N GLY A 397 13.21 -6.42 11.34
CA GLY A 397 13.52 -7.80 11.04
C GLY A 397 14.92 -8.22 11.56
N ILE A 398 15.91 -7.38 11.33
CA ILE A 398 17.28 -7.59 11.82
C ILE A 398 17.30 -7.59 13.36
N LEU A 399 16.58 -6.65 13.98
CA LEU A 399 16.48 -6.55 15.45
C LEU A 399 15.89 -7.83 16.05
N PHE A 400 14.80 -8.35 15.49
CA PHE A 400 14.18 -9.57 16.00
C PHE A 400 15.07 -10.79 15.78
N PHE A 401 15.78 -10.86 14.68
CA PHE A 401 16.78 -11.92 14.47
C PHE A 401 17.94 -11.81 15.46
N ALA A 402 18.47 -10.61 15.69
CA ALA A 402 19.54 -10.37 16.67
C ALA A 402 19.09 -10.71 18.09
N LEU A 403 17.86 -10.35 18.48
CA LEU A 403 17.29 -10.73 19.77
C LEU A 403 17.15 -12.25 19.89
N SER A 404 16.67 -12.93 18.83
CA SER A 404 16.58 -14.40 18.82
C SER A 404 17.95 -15.05 18.99
N TYR A 405 18.97 -14.52 18.32
CA TYR A 405 20.36 -14.97 18.48
C TYR A 405 20.84 -14.80 19.93
N PHE A 406 20.64 -13.63 20.52
CA PHE A 406 21.07 -13.33 21.88
C PHE A 406 20.39 -14.25 22.90
N VAL A 407 19.08 -14.49 22.79
CA VAL A 407 18.34 -15.42 23.64
C VAL A 407 18.83 -16.85 23.45
N PHE A 408 19.05 -17.27 22.21
CA PHE A 408 19.52 -18.62 21.87
C PHE A 408 20.93 -18.92 22.41
N VAL A 409 21.85 -17.92 22.35
CA VAL A 409 23.21 -18.06 22.88
C VAL A 409 23.22 -18.16 24.39
N ARG A 410 22.33 -17.47 25.08
CA ARG A 410 22.24 -17.50 26.57
C ARG A 410 21.44 -18.68 27.11
N TYR A 411 20.77 -19.45 26.25
CA TYR A 411 19.98 -20.58 26.71
C TYR A 411 20.87 -21.65 27.38
N ASP A 412 20.61 -21.94 28.67
CA ASP A 412 21.26 -23.02 29.39
C ASP A 412 20.67 -24.37 28.96
N VAL A 413 21.54 -25.27 28.53
CA VAL A 413 21.18 -26.60 28.00
C VAL A 413 21.16 -27.65 29.10
N ARG A 414 21.46 -27.27 30.38
CA ARG A 414 21.48 -28.19 31.50
C ARG A 414 20.09 -28.72 31.87
#